data_c471a6e14b9256e29115a8985922c709
#
_entry.id   c471a6e14b9256e29115a8985922c709
#
_cell.length_a   1.000
_cell.length_b   1.000
_cell.length_c   1.000
_cell.angle_alpha   90.00
_cell.angle_beta   90.00
_cell.angle_gamma   90.00
#
_symmetry.space_group_name_H-M   'P 1'
#
loop_
_entity.id
_entity.type
_entity.pdbx_description
1 polymer ?
#
loop_
_entity_poly.entity_id
_entity_poly.type
_entity_poly.pdbx_seq_one_letter_code
_entity_poly.pdbx_strand_id
1 'polypeptide(L)'
;MKDNNTTSIKPETAKERYERLKTDRQHYLDRARECSELTIPALVPDDGFESTSELYTPFQSIGARGVNNLASKLLLLLLPPNSPFFRLAVSGKTKQELENQKELKSEIEKSLATIEREVSSKIEQLAIRVSVFEALKHLIISGNVLTYLPKDGVMKVFSLSQYVCRRDSAGKILELVIKEKVSALSLSPEIREEVGKQGDFKEDEDCELYTHIYKLDEKKFYICQEVVGYKIPQTIGTLLAEKMPYLCLRMVRVDGEDYGRGYVEEFLGDLKSLEGLSQALVESAAASSKVVFMIRPNAVTRKKDLAATR
;
A
#
# COMPACT_ATOMS: atom_id res chain seq x y z
N MET A 1 4.68 55.79 -5.29
CA MET A 1 3.72 54.77 -5.64
C MET A 1 4.42 53.43 -5.54
N LYS A 2 4.15 52.69 -4.48
CA LYS A 2 4.65 51.34 -4.28
C LYS A 2 3.49 50.40 -4.55
N ASP A 3 3.53 49.75 -5.67
CA ASP A 3 2.56 48.70 -6.00
C ASP A 3 2.85 47.44 -5.17
N ASN A 4 2.13 47.34 -4.07
CA ASN A 4 2.05 46.11 -3.30
C ASN A 4 1.08 45.12 -3.99
N ASN A 5 1.55 44.44 -5.02
CA ASN A 5 0.85 43.33 -5.59
C ASN A 5 1.29 42.02 -4.83
N THR A 6 0.90 41.97 -3.56
CA THR A 6 1.01 40.73 -2.81
C THR A 6 -0.16 39.84 -3.24
N THR A 7 0.05 39.08 -4.29
CA THR A 7 -0.84 37.96 -4.63
C THR A 7 -0.83 37.05 -3.42
N SER A 8 -1.88 37.09 -2.61
CA SER A 8 -2.11 36.16 -1.52
C SER A 8 -2.37 34.78 -2.16
N ILE A 9 -1.30 34.00 -2.35
CA ILE A 9 -1.41 32.59 -2.70
C ILE A 9 -2.15 31.95 -1.52
N LYS A 10 -3.42 31.60 -1.71
CA LYS A 10 -4.14 30.76 -0.75
C LYS A 10 -3.25 29.56 -0.46
N PRO A 11 -3.02 29.20 0.80
CA PRO A 11 -2.27 28.00 1.12
C PRO A 11 -2.99 26.80 0.46
N GLU A 12 -2.27 26.09 -0.38
CA GLU A 12 -2.75 24.90 -1.09
C GLU A 12 -3.33 23.90 -0.10
N THR A 13 -4.51 23.35 -0.37
CA THR A 13 -5.14 22.33 0.46
C THR A 13 -4.42 20.99 0.29
N ALA A 14 -4.56 20.09 1.27
CA ALA A 14 -3.98 18.75 1.17
C ALA A 14 -4.54 17.98 -0.04
N LYS A 15 -5.81 18.19 -0.39
CA LYS A 15 -6.45 17.64 -1.58
C LYS A 15 -5.81 18.14 -2.87
N GLU A 16 -5.66 19.48 -3.03
CA GLU A 16 -5.03 20.07 -4.22
C GLU A 16 -3.58 19.58 -4.37
N ARG A 17 -2.88 19.43 -3.25
CA ARG A 17 -1.53 18.91 -3.24
C ARG A 17 -1.46 17.46 -3.66
N TYR A 18 -2.39 16.64 -3.19
CA TYR A 18 -2.53 15.24 -3.59
C TYR A 18 -2.75 15.11 -5.10
N GLU A 19 -3.72 15.85 -5.65
CA GLU A 19 -4.05 15.77 -7.07
C GLU A 19 -2.87 16.22 -7.96
N ARG A 20 -2.08 17.18 -7.53
CA ARG A 20 -0.88 17.60 -8.25
C ARG A 20 0.20 16.51 -8.28
N LEU A 21 0.49 15.89 -7.14
CA LEU A 21 1.48 14.82 -7.04
C LEU A 21 1.00 13.48 -7.63
N LYS A 22 -0.31 13.31 -7.77
CA LYS A 22 -0.92 12.13 -8.38
C LYS A 22 -0.47 11.94 -9.83
N THR A 23 -0.26 13.03 -10.56
CA THR A 23 0.21 12.98 -11.96
C THR A 23 1.59 12.32 -12.06
N ASP A 24 2.52 12.66 -11.16
CA ASP A 24 3.87 12.09 -11.16
C ASP A 24 3.85 10.59 -10.78
N ARG A 25 2.90 10.18 -9.95
CA ARG A 25 2.71 8.77 -9.55
C ARG A 25 2.06 7.92 -10.63
N GLN A 26 1.27 8.51 -11.55
CA GLN A 26 0.35 7.77 -12.42
C GLN A 26 1.04 6.67 -13.23
N HIS A 27 2.18 6.94 -13.81
CA HIS A 27 2.95 5.96 -14.58
C HIS A 27 3.32 4.70 -13.76
N TYR A 28 3.69 4.87 -12.49
CA TYR A 28 4.00 3.75 -11.59
C TYR A 28 2.76 2.98 -11.18
N LEU A 29 1.64 3.68 -11.01
CA LEU A 29 0.36 3.07 -10.66
C LEU A 29 -0.18 2.22 -11.81
N ASP A 30 -0.12 2.71 -13.05
CA ASP A 30 -0.57 1.98 -14.24
C ASP A 30 0.26 0.70 -14.42
N ARG A 31 1.57 0.79 -14.24
CA ARG A 31 2.45 -0.39 -14.27
C ARG A 31 2.14 -1.37 -13.14
N ALA A 32 1.86 -0.88 -11.93
CA ALA A 32 1.47 -1.70 -10.81
C ALA A 32 0.14 -2.43 -11.03
N ARG A 33 -0.83 -1.79 -11.71
CA ARG A 33 -2.10 -2.41 -12.11
C ARG A 33 -1.89 -3.54 -13.10
N GLU A 34 -1.10 -3.34 -14.17
CA GLU A 34 -0.75 -4.40 -15.10
C GLU A 34 -0.13 -5.62 -14.39
N CYS A 35 0.79 -5.37 -13.43
CA CYS A 35 1.40 -6.44 -12.63
C CYS A 35 0.39 -7.12 -11.70
N SER A 36 -0.53 -6.36 -11.10
CA SER A 36 -1.58 -6.84 -10.22
C SER A 36 -2.59 -7.70 -10.97
N GLU A 37 -3.02 -7.27 -12.15
CA GLU A 37 -3.98 -7.98 -13.01
C GLU A 37 -3.52 -9.40 -13.33
N LEU A 38 -2.23 -9.61 -13.63
CA LEU A 38 -1.65 -10.92 -13.92
C LEU A 38 -1.22 -11.73 -12.69
N THR A 39 -1.38 -11.17 -11.49
CA THR A 39 -0.98 -11.84 -10.23
C THR A 39 -2.13 -11.88 -9.25
N ILE A 40 -2.34 -10.80 -8.47
CA ILE A 40 -3.42 -10.68 -7.47
C ILE A 40 -4.19 -9.38 -7.74
N PRO A 41 -5.21 -9.41 -8.61
CA PRO A 41 -5.92 -8.20 -9.06
C PRO A 41 -6.51 -7.34 -7.93
N ALA A 42 -6.89 -7.95 -6.82
CA ALA A 42 -7.48 -7.26 -5.68
C ALA A 42 -6.53 -6.30 -4.95
N LEU A 43 -5.20 -6.41 -5.15
CA LEU A 43 -4.24 -5.58 -4.41
C LEU A 43 -4.10 -4.16 -4.97
N VAL A 44 -4.18 -4.01 -6.29
CA VAL A 44 -4.10 -2.70 -6.95
C VAL A 44 -5.21 -2.61 -8.00
N PRO A 45 -6.47 -2.47 -7.57
CA PRO A 45 -7.60 -2.38 -8.49
C PRO A 45 -7.59 -1.05 -9.25
N ASP A 46 -8.40 -0.99 -10.31
CA ASP A 46 -8.60 0.22 -11.11
C ASP A 46 -9.29 1.33 -10.33
N ASP A 47 -9.17 2.57 -10.82
CA ASP A 47 -9.86 3.71 -10.24
C ASP A 47 -11.38 3.52 -10.33
N GLY A 48 -12.10 3.79 -9.24
CA GLY A 48 -13.54 3.60 -9.18
C GLY A 48 -13.98 2.17 -8.86
N PHE A 49 -13.04 1.26 -8.57
CA PHE A 49 -13.39 -0.08 -8.08
C PHE A 49 -14.17 0.00 -6.76
N GLU A 50 -15.35 -0.63 -6.77
CA GLU A 50 -16.20 -0.79 -5.60
C GLU A 50 -16.20 -2.27 -5.17
N SER A 51 -16.59 -2.54 -3.93
CA SER A 51 -16.65 -3.91 -3.38
C SER A 51 -17.56 -4.86 -4.17
N THR A 52 -18.50 -4.29 -4.94
CA THR A 52 -19.43 -5.01 -5.82
C THR A 52 -18.90 -5.23 -7.24
N SER A 53 -17.78 -4.59 -7.61
CA SER A 53 -17.21 -4.70 -8.95
C SER A 53 -16.54 -6.07 -9.14
N GLU A 54 -16.68 -6.65 -10.33
CA GLU A 54 -15.98 -7.88 -10.70
C GLU A 54 -14.50 -7.58 -10.99
N LEU A 55 -13.63 -8.39 -10.41
CA LEU A 55 -12.20 -8.35 -10.68
C LEU A 55 -11.86 -9.26 -11.86
N TYR A 56 -10.86 -8.87 -12.64
CA TYR A 56 -10.27 -9.75 -13.64
C TYR A 56 -9.80 -11.06 -13.00
N THR A 57 -10.05 -12.17 -13.66
CA THR A 57 -9.58 -13.49 -13.22
C THR A 57 -8.62 -14.05 -14.26
N PRO A 58 -7.30 -14.09 -13.97
CA PRO A 58 -6.31 -14.61 -14.91
C PRO A 58 -6.55 -16.08 -15.26
N PHE A 59 -6.28 -16.47 -16.49
CA PHE A 59 -6.30 -17.85 -16.96
C PHE A 59 -5.14 -18.70 -16.40
N GLN A 60 -4.09 -18.05 -15.90
CA GLN A 60 -2.96 -18.69 -15.23
C GLN A 60 -2.92 -18.35 -13.74
N SER A 61 -2.42 -19.24 -12.91
CA SER A 61 -2.28 -19.05 -11.46
C SER A 61 -0.82 -18.90 -11.01
N ILE A 62 0.13 -18.96 -11.93
CA ILE A 62 1.57 -18.94 -11.61
C ILE A 62 1.98 -17.61 -10.99
N GLY A 63 1.46 -16.49 -11.52
CA GLY A 63 1.72 -15.17 -10.98
C GLY A 63 1.31 -15.04 -9.52
N ALA A 64 0.07 -15.39 -9.18
CA ALA A 64 -0.44 -15.36 -7.81
C ALA A 64 0.33 -16.30 -6.88
N ARG A 65 0.65 -17.50 -7.32
CA ARG A 65 1.43 -18.50 -6.55
C ARG A 65 2.85 -18.00 -6.30
N GLY A 66 3.49 -17.40 -7.30
CA GLY A 66 4.82 -16.82 -7.19
C GLY A 66 4.88 -15.71 -6.13
N VAL A 67 3.96 -14.74 -6.20
CA VAL A 67 3.87 -13.65 -5.23
C VAL A 67 3.63 -14.17 -3.82
N ASN A 68 2.66 -15.06 -3.62
CA ASN A 68 2.35 -15.59 -2.29
C ASN A 68 3.52 -16.41 -1.72
N ASN A 69 4.20 -17.21 -2.54
CA ASN A 69 5.35 -18.00 -2.09
C ASN A 69 6.52 -17.10 -1.69
N LEU A 70 6.85 -16.10 -2.53
CA LEU A 70 7.93 -15.16 -2.23
C LEU A 70 7.62 -14.33 -0.99
N ALA A 71 6.40 -13.78 -0.87
CA ALA A 71 5.97 -13.03 0.30
C ALA A 71 6.05 -13.88 1.58
N SER A 72 5.63 -15.14 1.54
CA SER A 72 5.71 -16.06 2.68
C SER A 72 7.15 -16.36 3.10
N LYS A 73 8.04 -16.58 2.14
CA LYS A 73 9.47 -16.80 2.41
C LYS A 73 10.13 -15.56 3.00
N LEU A 74 9.86 -14.37 2.43
CA LEU A 74 10.37 -13.11 2.96
C LEU A 74 9.85 -12.85 4.39
N LEU A 75 8.57 -13.12 4.64
CA LEU A 75 7.99 -12.98 5.98
C LEU A 75 8.69 -13.87 7.00
N LEU A 76 8.94 -15.14 6.67
CA LEU A 76 9.64 -16.08 7.56
C LEU A 76 11.09 -15.66 7.82
N LEU A 77 11.75 -15.03 6.86
CA LEU A 77 13.13 -14.54 7.01
C LEU A 77 13.19 -13.25 7.83
N LEU A 78 12.24 -12.33 7.63
CA LEU A 78 12.20 -11.04 8.32
C LEU A 78 11.67 -11.15 9.74
N LEU A 79 10.60 -11.93 9.92
CA LEU A 79 9.90 -12.10 11.19
C LEU A 79 9.72 -13.62 11.50
N PRO A 80 10.80 -14.34 11.83
CA PRO A 80 10.69 -15.77 12.13
C PRO A 80 9.78 -16.00 13.33
N PRO A 81 8.90 -17.03 13.29
CA PRO A 81 8.06 -17.38 14.42
C PRO A 81 8.91 -17.94 15.57
N ASN A 82 8.59 -17.56 16.79
CA ASN A 82 9.21 -18.10 18.02
C ASN A 82 10.74 -17.93 18.09
N SER A 83 11.33 -17.01 17.32
CA SER A 83 12.75 -16.74 17.32
C SER A 83 13.01 -15.23 17.35
N PRO A 84 13.96 -14.76 18.15
CA PRO A 84 14.32 -13.34 18.14
C PRO A 84 14.93 -12.97 16.80
N PHE A 85 14.40 -11.95 16.15
CA PHE A 85 14.88 -11.43 14.86
C PHE A 85 15.72 -10.15 15.02
N PHE A 86 15.81 -9.61 16.23
CA PHE A 86 16.65 -8.46 16.57
C PHE A 86 17.28 -8.64 17.96
N ARG A 87 18.37 -7.94 18.20
CA ARG A 87 19.02 -7.85 19.51
C ARG A 87 19.34 -6.41 19.84
N LEU A 88 19.13 -6.04 21.10
CA LEU A 88 19.54 -4.76 21.62
C LEU A 88 20.96 -4.87 22.17
N ALA A 89 21.81 -3.95 21.77
CA ALA A 89 23.21 -3.91 22.24
C ALA A 89 23.56 -2.50 22.71
N VAL A 90 24.39 -2.42 23.72
CA VAL A 90 24.93 -1.16 24.20
C VAL A 90 25.93 -0.61 23.19
N SER A 91 25.84 0.68 22.86
CA SER A 91 26.74 1.31 21.88
C SER A 91 28.17 1.43 22.38
N GLY A 92 29.13 1.54 21.43
CA GLY A 92 30.58 1.34 21.66
C GLY A 92 31.26 2.10 22.81
N LYS A 93 30.91 3.35 23.09
CA LYS A 93 31.50 4.13 24.20
C LYS A 93 31.10 3.57 25.57
N THR A 94 29.79 3.34 25.74
CA THR A 94 29.25 2.76 26.98
C THR A 94 29.71 1.32 27.19
N LYS A 95 29.98 0.58 26.09
CA LYS A 95 30.49 -0.78 26.16
C LYS A 95 31.92 -0.84 26.79
N GLN A 96 32.79 0.12 26.44
CA GLN A 96 34.17 0.20 27.05
C GLN A 96 34.11 0.55 28.53
N GLU A 97 33.23 1.43 28.96
CA GLU A 97 33.01 1.77 30.37
C GLU A 97 32.44 0.56 31.18
N LEU A 98 31.60 -0.25 30.57
CA LEU A 98 30.99 -1.43 31.17
C LEU A 98 31.94 -2.66 31.19
N GLU A 99 32.96 -2.72 30.36
CA GLU A 99 33.95 -3.82 30.39
C GLU A 99 34.69 -3.94 31.74
N ASN A 100 34.82 -2.83 32.44
CA ASN A 100 35.46 -2.80 33.77
C ASN A 100 34.46 -3.15 34.92
N GLN A 101 33.14 -3.27 34.65
CA GLN A 101 32.10 -3.52 35.67
C GLN A 101 31.25 -4.72 35.27
N LYS A 102 31.73 -5.93 35.51
CA LYS A 102 31.09 -7.20 35.07
C LYS A 102 29.67 -7.39 35.61
N GLU A 103 29.41 -6.99 36.85
CA GLU A 103 28.08 -7.13 37.46
C GLU A 103 27.07 -6.21 36.78
N LEU A 104 27.40 -4.95 36.57
CA LEU A 104 26.55 -3.96 35.91
C LEU A 104 26.26 -4.36 34.45
N LYS A 105 27.28 -4.89 33.76
CA LYS A 105 27.12 -5.41 32.39
C LYS A 105 26.10 -6.54 32.33
N SER A 106 26.16 -7.51 33.24
CA SER A 106 25.22 -8.62 33.31
C SER A 106 23.79 -8.16 33.60
N GLU A 107 23.62 -7.16 34.45
CA GLU A 107 22.32 -6.59 34.78
C GLU A 107 21.69 -5.84 33.59
N ILE A 108 22.48 -5.05 32.88
CA ILE A 108 22.07 -4.36 31.65
C ILE A 108 21.69 -5.37 30.55
N GLU A 109 22.49 -6.40 30.32
CA GLU A 109 22.20 -7.44 29.33
C GLU A 109 20.88 -8.17 29.66
N LYS A 110 20.60 -8.48 30.92
CA LYS A 110 19.33 -9.06 31.36
C LYS A 110 18.14 -8.11 31.11
N SER A 111 18.31 -6.82 31.40
CA SER A 111 17.28 -5.81 31.17
C SER A 111 16.98 -5.65 29.68
N LEU A 112 18.00 -5.61 28.82
CA LEU A 112 17.85 -5.56 27.37
C LEU A 112 17.15 -6.81 26.83
N ALA A 113 17.52 -8.00 27.31
CA ALA A 113 16.85 -9.25 26.91
C ALA A 113 15.38 -9.30 27.37
N THR A 114 15.02 -8.63 28.46
CA THR A 114 13.62 -8.49 28.88
C THR A 114 12.86 -7.60 27.93
N ILE A 115 13.41 -6.45 27.56
CA ILE A 115 12.82 -5.53 26.57
C ILE A 115 12.65 -6.23 25.22
N GLU A 116 13.63 -6.99 24.74
CA GLU A 116 13.53 -7.77 23.50
C GLU A 116 12.34 -8.73 23.50
N ARG A 117 12.13 -9.42 24.61
CA ARG A 117 11.00 -10.35 24.79
C ARG A 117 9.66 -9.62 24.82
N GLU A 118 9.58 -8.49 25.52
CA GLU A 118 8.38 -7.67 25.59
C GLU A 118 7.98 -7.10 24.22
N VAL A 119 8.95 -6.58 23.47
CA VAL A 119 8.73 -6.08 22.11
C VAL A 119 8.26 -7.22 21.18
N SER A 120 8.91 -8.39 21.25
CA SER A 120 8.52 -9.55 20.45
C SER A 120 7.10 -10.00 20.77
N SER A 121 6.74 -10.05 22.06
CA SER A 121 5.37 -10.38 22.51
C SER A 121 4.35 -9.35 22.01
N LYS A 122 4.70 -8.06 22.04
CA LYS A 122 3.82 -6.99 21.54
C LYS A 122 3.60 -7.07 20.03
N ILE A 123 4.62 -7.42 19.24
CA ILE A 123 4.52 -7.65 17.80
C ILE A 123 3.55 -8.79 17.49
N GLU A 124 3.56 -9.85 18.29
CA GLU A 124 2.62 -10.97 18.12
C GLU A 124 1.20 -10.59 18.54
N GLN A 125 1.03 -9.90 19.67
CA GLN A 125 -0.28 -9.42 20.13
C GLN A 125 -0.96 -8.49 19.12
N LEU A 126 -0.20 -7.63 18.45
CA LEU A 126 -0.70 -6.70 17.44
C LEU A 126 -0.89 -7.35 16.06
N ALA A 127 -0.65 -8.65 15.92
CA ALA A 127 -0.73 -9.39 14.65
C ALA A 127 0.05 -8.72 13.50
N ILE A 128 1.18 -8.07 13.81
CA ILE A 128 1.99 -7.30 12.83
C ILE A 128 2.40 -8.16 11.64
N ARG A 129 2.57 -9.47 11.82
CA ARG A 129 2.91 -10.41 10.73
C ARG A 129 1.89 -10.39 9.60
N VAL A 130 0.60 -10.23 9.89
CA VAL A 130 -0.47 -10.19 8.89
C VAL A 130 -0.32 -8.93 8.03
N SER A 131 -0.16 -7.78 8.67
CA SER A 131 0.04 -6.51 7.96
C SER A 131 1.36 -6.48 7.17
N VAL A 132 2.45 -7.06 7.73
CA VAL A 132 3.73 -7.18 7.01
C VAL A 132 3.60 -8.11 5.80
N PHE A 133 2.85 -9.20 5.90
CA PHE A 133 2.59 -10.10 4.75
C PHE A 133 1.86 -9.37 3.62
N GLU A 134 0.86 -8.55 3.96
CA GLU A 134 0.17 -7.70 3.00
C GLU A 134 1.12 -6.65 2.38
N ALA A 135 1.90 -5.97 3.21
CA ALA A 135 2.90 -5.00 2.75
C ALA A 135 3.94 -5.63 1.80
N LEU A 136 4.38 -6.86 2.08
CA LEU A 136 5.30 -7.59 1.20
C LEU A 136 4.69 -7.91 -0.16
N LYS A 137 3.41 -8.27 -0.23
CA LYS A 137 2.72 -8.47 -1.51
C LYS A 137 2.66 -7.19 -2.32
N HIS A 138 2.33 -6.05 -1.69
CA HIS A 138 2.38 -4.76 -2.35
C HIS A 138 3.77 -4.42 -2.86
N LEU A 139 4.82 -4.67 -2.07
CA LEU A 139 6.21 -4.44 -2.51
C LEU A 139 6.59 -5.31 -3.70
N ILE A 140 6.23 -6.60 -3.70
CA ILE A 140 6.56 -7.52 -4.79
C ILE A 140 5.85 -7.11 -6.09
N ILE A 141 4.57 -6.71 -6.01
CA ILE A 141 3.75 -6.40 -7.19
C ILE A 141 4.00 -4.97 -7.68
N SER A 142 3.77 -3.97 -6.81
CA SER A 142 3.83 -2.54 -7.20
C SER A 142 5.20 -1.90 -6.97
N GLY A 143 6.09 -2.58 -6.24
CA GLY A 143 7.37 -2.01 -5.81
C GLY A 143 7.27 -0.95 -4.72
N ASN A 144 6.06 -0.63 -4.26
CA ASN A 144 5.80 0.49 -3.36
C ASN A 144 4.74 0.13 -2.32
N VAL A 145 4.98 0.51 -1.08
CA VAL A 145 3.99 0.40 -0.01
C VAL A 145 4.24 1.47 1.03
N LEU A 146 3.19 2.01 1.60
CA LEU A 146 3.26 2.86 2.77
C LEU A 146 2.69 2.10 3.96
N THR A 147 3.43 2.07 5.06
CA THR A 147 2.97 1.47 6.31
C THR A 147 2.88 2.54 7.39
N TYR A 148 1.87 2.43 8.21
CA TYR A 148 1.65 3.29 9.38
C TYR A 148 1.58 2.43 10.63
N LEU A 149 2.49 2.68 11.56
CA LEU A 149 2.53 2.02 12.85
C LEU A 149 2.09 3.02 13.94
N PRO A 150 0.81 3.01 14.36
CA PRO A 150 0.33 3.85 15.45
C PRO A 150 0.97 3.44 16.79
N LYS A 151 0.96 4.34 17.77
CA LYS A 151 1.41 4.01 19.13
C LYS A 151 0.55 2.93 19.76
N ASP A 152 -0.76 3.04 19.56
CA ASP A 152 -1.77 2.11 20.05
C ASP A 152 -2.62 1.65 18.87
N GLY A 153 -2.61 0.36 18.58
CA GLY A 153 -3.40 -0.22 17.51
C GLY A 153 -2.62 -1.08 16.52
N VAL A 154 -3.32 -1.53 15.49
CA VAL A 154 -2.79 -2.42 14.46
C VAL A 154 -2.09 -1.61 13.37
N MET A 155 -0.99 -2.15 12.85
CA MET A 155 -0.28 -1.57 11.71
C MET A 155 -1.19 -1.50 10.49
N LYS A 156 -1.31 -0.31 9.88
CA LYS A 156 -2.04 -0.10 8.62
C LYS A 156 -1.09 -0.19 7.43
N VAL A 157 -1.60 -0.71 6.34
CA VAL A 157 -0.91 -0.82 5.05
C VAL A 157 -1.68 -0.02 4.01
N PHE A 158 -1.00 0.83 3.27
CA PHE A 158 -1.58 1.63 2.21
C PHE A 158 -0.98 1.22 0.87
N SER A 159 -1.86 0.92 -0.08
CA SER A 159 -1.48 0.63 -1.46
C SER A 159 -0.97 1.90 -2.17
N LEU A 160 -0.26 1.71 -3.28
CA LEU A 160 0.25 2.83 -4.09
C LEU A 160 -0.87 3.78 -4.57
N SER A 161 -2.12 3.32 -4.71
CA SER A 161 -3.26 4.15 -5.09
C SER A 161 -3.67 5.18 -4.02
N GLN A 162 -3.35 4.92 -2.75
CA GLN A 162 -3.84 5.68 -1.60
C GLN A 162 -2.88 6.80 -1.14
N TYR A 163 -1.66 6.86 -1.62
CA TYR A 163 -0.72 7.89 -1.21
C TYR A 163 0.11 8.43 -2.37
N VAL A 164 0.64 9.61 -2.18
CA VAL A 164 1.62 10.25 -3.05
C VAL A 164 2.80 10.72 -2.22
N CYS A 165 4.01 10.59 -2.76
CA CYS A 165 5.21 11.02 -2.06
C CYS A 165 6.16 11.76 -3.00
N ARG A 166 6.98 12.63 -2.43
CA ARG A 166 8.11 13.29 -3.08
C ARG A 166 9.36 13.06 -2.26
N ARG A 167 10.47 12.83 -2.95
CA ARG A 167 11.76 12.53 -2.31
C ARG A 167 12.84 13.50 -2.77
N ASP A 168 13.92 13.56 -2.00
CA ASP A 168 15.15 14.21 -2.43
C ASP A 168 16.03 13.25 -3.27
N SER A 169 17.11 13.76 -3.82
CA SER A 169 18.10 12.97 -4.59
C SER A 169 18.72 11.82 -3.77
N ALA A 170 18.77 11.93 -2.44
CA ALA A 170 19.23 10.87 -1.56
C ALA A 170 18.15 9.82 -1.27
N GLY A 171 16.91 10.04 -1.73
CA GLY A 171 15.75 9.18 -1.53
C GLY A 171 15.03 9.37 -0.21
N LYS A 172 15.35 10.44 0.56
CA LYS A 172 14.60 10.78 1.78
C LYS A 172 13.27 11.43 1.43
N ILE A 173 12.25 11.16 2.22
CA ILE A 173 10.91 11.75 2.03
C ILE A 173 10.97 13.23 2.34
N LEU A 174 10.52 14.06 1.39
CA LEU A 174 10.30 15.49 1.56
C LEU A 174 8.83 15.77 1.87
N GLU A 175 7.93 15.03 1.23
CA GLU A 175 6.50 15.24 1.34
C GLU A 175 5.76 13.92 1.12
N LEU A 176 4.68 13.73 1.85
CA LEU A 176 3.80 12.58 1.79
C LEU A 176 2.37 13.05 1.99
N VAL A 177 1.46 12.68 1.08
CA VAL A 177 0.02 12.90 1.25
C VAL A 177 -0.69 11.57 1.10
N ILE A 178 -1.50 11.23 2.10
CA ILE A 178 -2.25 9.98 2.17
C ILE A 178 -3.73 10.32 2.00
N LYS A 179 -4.42 9.56 1.18
CA LYS A 179 -5.87 9.66 0.96
C LYS A 179 -6.54 8.40 1.52
N GLU A 180 -7.42 8.56 2.48
CA GLU A 180 -8.24 7.49 3.05
C GLU A 180 -9.73 7.78 2.82
N LYS A 181 -10.52 6.75 2.52
CA LYS A 181 -11.96 6.83 2.62
C LYS A 181 -12.36 6.43 4.03
N VAL A 182 -13.03 7.31 4.73
CA VAL A 182 -13.49 7.09 6.10
C VAL A 182 -14.98 7.37 6.18
N SER A 183 -15.72 6.56 6.95
CA SER A 183 -17.12 6.85 7.21
C SER A 183 -17.24 8.16 7.99
N ALA A 184 -18.15 9.02 7.59
CA ALA A 184 -18.43 10.26 8.29
C ALA A 184 -18.78 10.03 9.77
N LEU A 185 -19.37 8.86 10.09
CA LEU A 185 -19.69 8.47 11.47
C LEU A 185 -18.46 8.24 12.35
N SER A 186 -17.30 7.97 11.76
CA SER A 186 -16.03 7.78 12.51
C SER A 186 -15.40 9.10 12.97
N LEU A 187 -15.84 10.23 12.40
CA LEU A 187 -15.38 11.56 12.81
C LEU A 187 -16.08 11.98 14.11
N SER A 188 -15.36 12.74 14.95
CA SER A 188 -15.98 13.28 16.18
C SER A 188 -17.15 14.22 15.83
N PRO A 189 -18.18 14.34 16.70
CA PRO A 189 -19.34 15.21 16.45
C PRO A 189 -18.95 16.66 16.13
N GLU A 190 -17.92 17.19 16.81
CA GLU A 190 -17.41 18.54 16.60
C GLU A 190 -16.85 18.74 15.18
N ILE A 191 -16.09 17.75 14.68
CA ILE A 191 -15.52 17.78 13.33
C ILE A 191 -16.64 17.66 12.28
N ARG A 192 -17.65 16.80 12.51
CA ARG A 192 -18.80 16.65 11.61
C ARG A 192 -19.58 17.95 11.46
N GLU A 193 -19.82 18.66 12.56
CA GLU A 193 -20.51 19.95 12.54
C GLU A 193 -19.73 21.01 11.75
N GLU A 194 -18.41 21.10 11.95
CA GLU A 194 -17.57 22.07 11.24
C GLU A 194 -17.41 21.74 9.75
N VAL A 195 -17.26 20.46 9.39
CA VAL A 195 -17.19 20.01 8.01
C VAL A 195 -18.55 20.19 7.30
N GLY A 196 -19.67 19.94 7.99
CA GLY A 196 -21.02 20.16 7.48
C GLY A 196 -21.32 21.60 7.09
N LYS A 197 -20.67 22.58 7.72
CA LYS A 197 -20.80 23.99 7.34
C LYS A 197 -20.18 24.31 5.97
N GLN A 198 -19.34 23.44 5.41
CA GLN A 198 -18.66 23.65 4.12
C GLN A 198 -19.44 23.12 2.90
N GLY A 199 -20.61 22.55 3.08
CA GLY A 199 -21.64 22.38 2.03
C GLY A 199 -21.64 21.06 1.25
N ASP A 200 -20.54 20.31 1.19
CA ASP A 200 -20.40 19.06 0.43
C ASP A 200 -20.36 17.80 1.31
N PHE A 201 -20.73 17.93 2.58
CA PHE A 201 -20.66 16.85 3.54
C PHE A 201 -22.04 16.22 3.80
N LYS A 202 -22.13 14.89 3.68
CA LYS A 202 -23.30 14.12 4.05
C LYS A 202 -22.95 13.13 5.14
N GLU A 203 -23.73 13.09 6.20
CA GLU A 203 -23.45 12.28 7.39
C GLU A 203 -23.46 10.77 7.15
N ASP A 204 -24.20 10.30 6.14
CA ASP A 204 -24.36 8.87 5.81
C ASP A 204 -23.38 8.39 4.73
N GLU A 205 -22.57 9.28 4.14
CA GLU A 205 -21.63 8.94 3.07
C GLU A 205 -20.18 8.87 3.58
N ASP A 206 -19.35 8.12 2.86
CA ASP A 206 -17.92 8.09 3.10
C ASP A 206 -17.29 9.42 2.65
N CYS A 207 -16.40 9.95 3.47
CA CYS A 207 -15.64 11.15 3.16
C CYS A 207 -14.16 10.86 2.92
N GLU A 208 -13.50 11.74 2.19
CA GLU A 208 -12.06 11.65 1.91
C GLU A 208 -11.28 12.38 3.01
N LEU A 209 -10.48 11.62 3.75
CA LEU A 209 -9.52 12.14 4.73
C LEU A 209 -8.14 12.21 4.08
N TYR A 210 -7.55 13.38 4.09
CA TYR A 210 -6.20 13.61 3.62
C TYR A 210 -5.25 13.83 4.80
N THR A 211 -4.22 13.02 4.91
CA THR A 211 -3.12 13.23 5.86
C THR A 211 -1.92 13.79 5.12
N HIS A 212 -1.58 15.04 5.40
CA HIS A 212 -0.46 15.74 4.76
C HIS A 212 0.72 15.85 5.71
N ILE A 213 1.86 15.34 5.28
CA ILE A 213 3.12 15.32 6.02
C ILE A 213 4.19 15.94 5.12
N TYR A 214 4.89 16.96 5.61
CA TYR A 214 5.99 17.54 4.86
C TYR A 214 7.14 17.96 5.77
N LYS A 215 8.34 17.93 5.21
CA LYS A 215 9.57 18.25 5.92
C LYS A 215 9.64 19.75 6.21
N LEU A 216 9.81 20.11 7.48
CA LEU A 216 10.09 21.49 7.93
C LEU A 216 11.59 21.77 7.95
N ASP A 217 12.34 20.85 8.58
CA ASP A 217 13.78 20.91 8.68
C ASP A 217 14.38 19.48 8.65
N GLU A 218 15.67 19.33 8.84
CA GLU A 218 16.32 18.00 8.79
C GLU A 218 15.81 17.00 9.84
N LYS A 219 15.24 17.50 10.95
CA LYS A 219 14.82 16.70 12.10
C LYS A 219 13.33 16.67 12.33
N LYS A 220 12.56 17.53 11.64
CA LYS A 220 11.14 17.71 11.93
C LYS A 220 10.29 17.68 10.67
N PHE A 221 9.15 17.03 10.81
CA PHE A 221 8.05 17.02 9.83
C PHE A 221 6.83 17.68 10.43
N TYR A 222 6.12 18.44 9.61
CA TYR A 222 4.77 18.89 9.91
C TYR A 222 3.77 17.82 9.54
N ILE A 223 2.70 17.67 10.31
CA ILE A 223 1.58 16.78 10.01
C ILE A 223 0.27 17.52 10.23
N CYS A 224 -0.68 17.33 9.33
CA CYS A 224 -2.06 17.75 9.51
C CYS A 224 -3.00 16.78 8.80
N GLN A 225 -4.23 16.68 9.27
CA GLN A 225 -5.32 15.98 8.58
C GLN A 225 -6.37 16.98 8.11
N GLU A 226 -6.95 16.70 6.96
CA GLU A 226 -7.92 17.56 6.29
C GLU A 226 -9.08 16.71 5.73
N VAL A 227 -10.31 17.14 5.98
CA VAL A 227 -11.53 16.54 5.45
C VAL A 227 -12.33 17.64 4.78
N VAL A 228 -12.69 17.46 3.50
CA VAL A 228 -13.47 18.44 2.71
C VAL A 228 -12.90 19.87 2.81
N GLY A 229 -11.56 20.02 2.82
CA GLY A 229 -10.89 21.34 2.94
C GLY A 229 -10.80 21.89 4.35
N TYR A 230 -11.41 21.23 5.35
CA TYR A 230 -11.28 21.59 6.75
C TYR A 230 -10.10 20.90 7.41
N LYS A 231 -9.15 21.69 7.91
CA LYS A 231 -8.01 21.16 8.69
C LYS A 231 -8.43 20.85 10.10
N ILE A 232 -8.25 19.60 10.52
CA ILE A 232 -8.62 19.12 11.84
C ILE A 232 -7.59 19.64 12.87
N PRO A 233 -7.95 20.58 13.77
CA PRO A 233 -6.98 21.24 14.65
C PRO A 233 -6.22 20.27 15.57
N GLN A 234 -6.88 19.20 16.05
CA GLN A 234 -6.27 18.23 16.96
C GLN A 234 -5.16 17.38 16.31
N THR A 235 -5.11 17.34 14.98
CA THR A 235 -4.12 16.56 14.23
C THR A 235 -2.93 17.39 13.75
N ILE A 236 -2.99 18.70 13.93
CA ILE A 236 -1.91 19.61 13.55
C ILE A 236 -0.76 19.47 14.55
N GLY A 237 0.40 19.11 14.05
CA GLY A 237 1.55 18.91 14.92
C GLY A 237 2.87 18.82 14.18
N THR A 238 3.91 18.58 14.96
CA THR A 238 5.26 18.31 14.45
C THR A 238 5.73 16.95 14.93
N LEU A 239 6.31 16.18 14.02
CA LEU A 239 6.91 14.87 14.30
C LEU A 239 8.43 14.96 14.13
N LEU A 240 9.15 14.32 15.03
CA LEU A 240 10.59 14.13 14.86
C LEU A 240 10.83 13.06 13.77
N ALA A 241 11.80 13.29 12.90
CA ALA A 241 12.15 12.33 11.85
C ALA A 241 12.45 10.91 12.38
N GLU A 242 13.08 10.83 13.56
CA GLU A 242 13.39 9.56 14.23
C GLU A 242 12.15 8.83 14.79
N LYS A 243 11.05 9.55 14.98
CA LYS A 243 9.80 9.02 15.54
C LYS A 243 8.66 9.02 14.51
N MET A 244 9.00 9.10 13.22
CA MET A 244 8.04 9.06 12.15
C MET A 244 7.34 7.68 12.12
N PRO A 245 6.01 7.61 12.33
CA PRO A 245 5.29 6.35 12.32
C PRO A 245 4.95 5.85 10.90
N TYR A 246 5.20 6.67 9.89
CA TYR A 246 4.93 6.38 8.49
C TYR A 246 6.20 5.94 7.79
N LEU A 247 6.20 4.73 7.22
CA LEU A 247 7.32 4.15 6.49
C LEU A 247 6.91 3.93 5.03
N CYS A 248 7.42 4.78 4.13
CA CYS A 248 7.23 4.64 2.69
C CYS A 248 8.38 3.79 2.12
N LEU A 249 8.10 2.52 1.83
CA LEU A 249 9.06 1.52 1.40
C LEU A 249 9.05 1.37 -0.12
N ARG A 250 10.22 1.05 -0.68
CA ARG A 250 10.43 0.73 -2.10
C ARG A 250 11.13 -0.62 -2.21
N MET A 251 10.70 -1.48 -3.15
CA MET A 251 11.33 -2.78 -3.39
C MET A 251 12.65 -2.62 -4.13
N VAL A 252 12.59 -2.10 -5.33
CA VAL A 252 13.77 -1.78 -6.14
C VAL A 252 13.85 -0.26 -6.26
N ARG A 253 14.97 0.30 -5.80
CA ARG A 253 15.23 1.74 -5.90
C ARG A 253 15.91 2.05 -7.22
N VAL A 254 15.37 3.01 -7.94
CA VAL A 254 16.04 3.67 -9.07
C VAL A 254 16.41 5.08 -8.65
N ASP A 255 17.61 5.50 -9.00
CA ASP A 255 18.12 6.82 -8.61
C ASP A 255 17.37 7.92 -9.35
N GLY A 256 16.98 8.98 -8.62
CA GLY A 256 16.18 10.07 -9.17
C GLY A 256 14.68 9.80 -9.25
N GLU A 257 14.18 8.59 -8.96
CA GLU A 257 12.76 8.28 -8.94
C GLU A 257 12.18 8.39 -7.52
N ASP A 258 10.98 8.96 -7.38
CA ASP A 258 10.26 9.06 -6.11
C ASP A 258 9.69 7.70 -5.68
N TYR A 259 9.34 6.86 -6.65
CA TYR A 259 8.75 5.54 -6.46
C TYR A 259 9.73 4.43 -6.83
N GLY A 260 9.49 3.23 -6.31
CA GLY A 260 10.27 2.03 -6.63
C GLY A 260 9.59 1.20 -7.70
N ARG A 261 10.32 0.15 -8.15
CA ARG A 261 9.85 -0.83 -9.12
C ARG A 261 9.51 -2.15 -8.43
N GLY A 262 8.46 -2.82 -8.90
CA GLY A 262 8.03 -4.14 -8.42
C GLY A 262 8.90 -5.26 -8.97
N TYR A 263 9.02 -6.33 -8.20
CA TYR A 263 9.72 -7.52 -8.69
C TYR A 263 8.98 -8.23 -9.81
N VAL A 264 7.63 -8.20 -9.80
CA VAL A 264 6.79 -8.76 -10.86
C VAL A 264 7.00 -8.05 -12.19
N GLU A 265 7.38 -6.77 -12.18
CA GLU A 265 7.62 -5.99 -13.40
C GLU A 265 8.70 -6.62 -14.29
N GLU A 266 9.71 -7.27 -13.69
CA GLU A 266 10.78 -7.95 -14.42
C GLU A 266 10.27 -9.15 -15.23
N PHE A 267 9.19 -9.79 -14.78
CA PHE A 267 8.59 -10.98 -15.40
C PHE A 267 7.28 -10.68 -16.13
N LEU A 268 6.93 -9.42 -16.28
CA LEU A 268 5.63 -9.02 -16.85
C LEU A 268 5.43 -9.55 -18.28
N GLY A 269 6.48 -9.55 -19.10
CA GLY A 269 6.44 -10.08 -20.46
C GLY A 269 6.13 -11.58 -20.52
N ASP A 270 6.76 -12.34 -19.63
CA ASP A 270 6.55 -13.80 -19.54
C ASP A 270 5.14 -14.11 -19.02
N LEU A 271 4.67 -13.36 -18.02
CA LEU A 271 3.32 -13.52 -17.49
C LEU A 271 2.25 -13.19 -18.55
N LYS A 272 2.43 -12.12 -19.33
CA LYS A 272 1.52 -11.78 -20.45
C LYS A 272 1.50 -12.88 -21.52
N SER A 273 2.64 -13.42 -21.85
CA SER A 273 2.76 -14.52 -22.84
C SER A 273 2.06 -15.78 -22.32
N LEU A 274 2.28 -16.12 -21.05
CA LEU A 274 1.65 -17.28 -20.41
C LEU A 274 0.13 -17.10 -20.32
N GLU A 275 -0.35 -15.93 -19.99
CA GLU A 275 -1.78 -15.57 -19.92
C GLU A 275 -2.43 -15.79 -21.29
N GLY A 276 -1.88 -15.19 -22.36
CA GLY A 276 -2.40 -15.34 -23.71
C GLY A 276 -2.41 -16.80 -24.20
N LEU A 277 -1.36 -17.56 -23.92
CA LEU A 277 -1.31 -18.99 -24.28
C LEU A 277 -2.32 -19.81 -23.49
N SER A 278 -2.47 -19.55 -22.19
CA SER A 278 -3.43 -20.27 -21.34
C SER A 278 -4.87 -19.98 -21.78
N GLN A 279 -5.17 -18.72 -22.08
CA GLN A 279 -6.47 -18.31 -22.64
C GLN A 279 -6.76 -19.01 -23.96
N ALA A 280 -5.83 -18.97 -24.90
CA ALA A 280 -5.99 -19.60 -26.22
C ALA A 280 -6.22 -21.11 -26.11
N LEU A 281 -5.52 -21.79 -25.19
CA LEU A 281 -5.72 -23.22 -24.95
C LEU A 281 -7.11 -23.53 -24.39
N VAL A 282 -7.58 -22.78 -23.43
CA VAL A 282 -8.91 -22.95 -22.82
C VAL A 282 -10.01 -22.67 -23.85
N GLU A 283 -9.90 -21.60 -24.61
CA GLU A 283 -10.87 -21.23 -25.65
C GLU A 283 -10.89 -22.27 -26.80
N SER A 284 -9.72 -22.75 -27.23
CA SER A 284 -9.61 -23.79 -28.25
C SER A 284 -10.22 -25.11 -27.78
N ALA A 285 -9.95 -25.51 -26.53
CA ALA A 285 -10.57 -26.70 -25.93
C ALA A 285 -12.09 -26.56 -25.83
N ALA A 286 -12.59 -25.41 -25.39
CA ALA A 286 -14.01 -25.11 -25.33
C ALA A 286 -14.67 -25.09 -26.71
N ALA A 287 -14.01 -24.55 -27.74
CA ALA A 287 -14.49 -24.59 -29.12
C ALA A 287 -14.53 -26.00 -29.68
N SER A 288 -13.48 -26.79 -29.43
CA SER A 288 -13.38 -28.18 -29.90
C SER A 288 -14.43 -29.11 -29.24
N SER A 289 -14.87 -28.78 -28.03
CA SER A 289 -15.92 -29.52 -27.33
C SER A 289 -17.34 -29.24 -27.88
N LYS A 290 -17.51 -28.19 -28.68
CA LYS A 290 -18.80 -27.83 -29.28
C LYS A 290 -19.01 -28.62 -30.56
N VAL A 291 -20.06 -29.46 -30.58
CA VAL A 291 -20.47 -30.17 -31.81
C VAL A 291 -21.24 -29.18 -32.69
N VAL A 292 -20.68 -28.84 -33.84
CA VAL A 292 -21.33 -27.98 -34.85
C VAL A 292 -21.87 -28.85 -35.98
N PHE A 293 -23.20 -28.85 -36.14
CA PHE A 293 -23.87 -29.53 -37.26
C PHE A 293 -24.09 -28.55 -38.43
N MET A 294 -23.56 -28.86 -39.57
CA MET A 294 -23.90 -28.13 -40.80
C MET A 294 -25.03 -28.87 -41.54
N ILE A 295 -26.18 -28.19 -41.69
CA ILE A 295 -27.33 -28.74 -42.38
C ILE A 295 -27.43 -28.08 -43.75
N ARG A 296 -27.52 -28.88 -44.82
CA ARG A 296 -27.83 -28.35 -46.16
C ARG A 296 -29.23 -27.78 -46.21
N PRO A 297 -29.48 -26.69 -46.94
CA PRO A 297 -30.78 -26.04 -47.01
C PRO A 297 -31.97 -26.94 -47.34
N ASN A 298 -31.71 -28.06 -48.05
CA ASN A 298 -32.73 -29.02 -48.47
C ASN A 298 -32.73 -30.34 -47.67
N ALA A 299 -32.10 -30.38 -46.53
CA ALA A 299 -32.06 -31.59 -45.68
C ALA A 299 -33.39 -31.81 -44.98
N VAL A 300 -33.83 -33.09 -44.90
CA VAL A 300 -35.04 -33.51 -44.22
C VAL A 300 -34.97 -33.33 -42.68
N THR A 301 -33.73 -33.26 -42.15
CA THR A 301 -33.44 -33.14 -40.72
C THR A 301 -33.84 -31.77 -40.20
N ARG A 302 -34.79 -31.73 -39.25
CA ARG A 302 -35.28 -30.51 -38.64
C ARG A 302 -34.45 -30.13 -37.40
N LYS A 303 -34.37 -28.83 -37.12
CA LYS A 303 -33.65 -28.30 -35.94
C LYS A 303 -34.09 -28.95 -34.61
N LYS A 304 -35.33 -29.45 -34.52
CA LYS A 304 -35.89 -30.18 -33.35
C LYS A 304 -35.24 -31.53 -33.16
N ASP A 305 -34.87 -32.21 -34.24
CA ASP A 305 -34.31 -33.60 -34.18
C ASP A 305 -32.86 -33.61 -33.65
N LEU A 306 -32.12 -32.48 -33.83
CA LEU A 306 -30.78 -32.29 -33.33
C LEU A 306 -30.74 -31.85 -31.85
N ALA A 307 -31.79 -31.27 -31.33
CA ALA A 307 -31.89 -30.83 -29.94
C ALA A 307 -32.20 -32.02 -28.98
N ALA A 308 -32.72 -33.13 -29.50
CA ALA A 308 -33.07 -34.33 -28.74
C ALA A 308 -31.89 -35.29 -28.52
N THR A 309 -30.69 -34.98 -29.07
CA THR A 309 -29.50 -35.85 -28.99
C THR A 309 -28.45 -35.28 -27.98
N ARG A 310 -28.88 -34.51 -26.99
CA ARG A 310 -28.05 -34.04 -25.87
C ARG A 310 -28.25 -34.87 -24.61
#